data_5a176c88253f9a637035e0e755443f60
#
_entry.id   5a176c88253f9a637035e0e755443f60
#
_cell.length_a   1.000
_cell.length_b   1.000
_cell.length_c   1.000
_cell.angle_alpha   90.00
_cell.angle_beta   90.00
_cell.angle_gamma   90.00
#
_symmetry.space_group_name_H-M   'P 1'
#
loop_
_entity.id
_entity.type
_entity.pdbx_description
1 polymer ?
#
loop_
_entity_poly.entity_id
_entity_poly.type
_entity_poly.pdbx_seq_one_letter_code
_entity_poly.pdbx_strand_id
1 'polypeptide(L)'
;MTFCVQNIDIRPTYYVYNLIHTISHALLKNAGILSGLEKNSLSEMIFPNLATIFIYANTTQGIPLGALSGMFEQNYKSFIIQAEDIMGRCVFDPICMDRDNGSCSACTHLSEISCCHFNKDLNRKLLIGHKTESESIIGFW
;
A
#
# COMPACT_ATOMS: atom_id res chain seq x y z
N MET A 1 -21.06 -4.24 -2.80
CA MET A 1 -21.07 -3.65 -1.44
C MET A 1 -19.73 -3.96 -0.80
N THR A 2 -18.88 -2.95 -0.67
CA THR A 2 -17.56 -3.11 -0.05
C THR A 2 -17.73 -2.86 1.45
N PHE A 3 -17.55 -3.89 2.25
CA PHE A 3 -17.59 -3.74 3.71
C PHE A 3 -16.21 -3.24 4.19
N CYS A 4 -16.10 -1.95 4.47
CA CYS A 4 -14.98 -1.44 5.26
C CYS A 4 -15.24 -1.73 6.74
N VAL A 5 -14.42 -2.55 7.34
CA VAL A 5 -14.48 -2.80 8.79
C VAL A 5 -13.87 -1.60 9.50
N GLN A 6 -14.74 -0.72 10.02
CA GLN A 6 -14.34 0.35 10.92
C GLN A 6 -14.60 -0.11 12.35
N ASN A 7 -13.53 -0.35 13.09
CA ASN A 7 -13.40 -0.12 14.54
C ASN A 7 -12.18 -0.85 15.07
N ILE A 8 -11.10 -0.11 15.31
CA ILE A 8 -9.99 -0.62 16.09
C ILE A 8 -9.59 0.49 17.05
N ASP A 9 -9.92 0.30 18.31
CA ASP A 9 -9.57 1.20 19.39
C ASP A 9 -8.47 0.58 20.25
N ILE A 10 -7.20 0.72 19.83
CA ILE A 10 -6.02 0.52 20.70
C ILE A 10 -4.80 1.16 20.00
N ARG A 11 -4.05 2.01 20.69
CA ARG A 11 -2.91 2.76 20.13
C ARG A 11 -1.82 1.95 19.42
N PRO A 12 -1.36 0.78 19.88
CA PRO A 12 -0.45 -0.05 19.10
C PRO A 12 -1.04 -0.47 17.75
N THR A 13 -2.34 -0.67 17.68
CA THR A 13 -3.07 -1.06 16.48
C THR A 13 -3.10 0.06 15.42
N TYR A 14 -3.05 1.34 15.84
CA TYR A 14 -3.02 2.47 14.89
C TYR A 14 -1.75 2.47 14.04
N TYR A 15 -0.57 2.31 14.63
CA TYR A 15 0.68 2.23 13.87
C TYR A 15 0.74 0.99 12.98
N VAL A 16 0.27 -0.14 13.48
CA VAL A 16 0.18 -1.38 12.69
C VAL A 16 -0.79 -1.19 11.52
N TYR A 17 -1.93 -0.56 11.76
CA TYR A 17 -2.89 -0.22 10.71
C TYR A 17 -2.26 0.66 9.62
N ASN A 18 -1.61 1.77 10.00
CA ASN A 18 -0.97 2.69 9.07
C ASN A 18 0.11 1.99 8.23
N LEU A 19 0.93 1.15 8.88
CA LEU A 19 1.97 0.39 8.21
C LEU A 19 1.37 -0.61 7.21
N ILE A 20 0.42 -1.45 7.64
CA ILE A 20 -0.23 -2.45 6.79
C ILE A 20 -0.97 -1.78 5.63
N HIS A 21 -1.66 -0.68 5.88
CA HIS A 21 -2.36 0.09 4.85
C HIS A 21 -1.37 0.66 3.83
N THR A 22 -0.23 1.18 4.28
CA THR A 22 0.81 1.69 3.37
C THR A 22 1.48 0.57 2.58
N ILE A 23 1.75 -0.58 3.20
CA ILE A 23 2.25 -1.78 2.50
C ILE A 23 1.25 -2.23 1.44
N SER A 24 -0.03 -2.29 1.78
CA SER A 24 -1.09 -2.66 0.84
C SER A 24 -1.08 -1.79 -0.41
N HIS A 25 -0.97 -0.47 -0.25
CA HIS A 25 -0.87 0.47 -1.38
C HIS A 25 0.39 0.25 -2.22
N ALA A 26 1.53 -0.05 -1.60
CA ALA A 26 2.77 -0.38 -2.30
C ALA A 26 2.59 -1.63 -3.19
N LEU A 27 2.06 -2.68 -2.58
CA LEU A 27 1.83 -3.96 -3.25
C LEU A 27 0.80 -3.82 -4.38
N LEU A 28 -0.28 -3.06 -4.15
CA LEU A 28 -1.35 -2.87 -5.12
C LEU A 28 -0.89 -2.08 -6.35
N LYS A 29 -0.09 -1.03 -6.16
CA LYS A 29 0.55 -0.29 -7.25
C LYS A 29 1.44 -1.19 -8.08
N ASN A 30 2.27 -2.01 -7.44
CA ASN A 30 3.17 -2.91 -8.13
C ASN A 30 2.43 -4.08 -8.81
N ALA A 31 1.37 -4.60 -8.19
CA ALA A 31 0.52 -5.63 -8.78
C ALA A 31 -0.07 -5.15 -10.11
N GLY A 32 -0.56 -3.92 -10.17
CA GLY A 32 -1.06 -3.32 -11.41
C GLY A 32 0.01 -3.25 -12.51
N ILE A 33 1.25 -2.87 -12.15
CA ILE A 33 2.36 -2.78 -13.10
C ILE A 33 2.74 -4.17 -13.65
N LEU A 34 2.94 -5.15 -12.76
CA LEU A 34 3.44 -6.48 -13.14
C LEU A 34 2.39 -7.37 -13.81
N SER A 35 1.13 -7.26 -13.39
CA SER A 35 0.04 -8.05 -13.98
C SER A 35 -0.50 -7.47 -15.27
N GLY A 36 -0.16 -6.22 -15.59
CA GLY A 36 -0.74 -5.48 -16.71
C GLY A 36 -2.22 -5.14 -16.51
N LEU A 37 -2.73 -5.31 -15.29
CA LEU A 37 -4.11 -4.97 -14.95
C LEU A 37 -4.26 -3.47 -14.73
N GLU A 38 -5.42 -2.96 -15.08
CA GLU A 38 -5.75 -1.56 -14.82
C GLU A 38 -5.76 -1.28 -13.32
N LYS A 39 -5.18 -0.16 -12.88
CA LYS A 39 -5.08 0.20 -11.45
C LYS A 39 -6.41 0.17 -10.71
N ASN A 40 -7.49 0.53 -11.41
CA ASN A 40 -8.85 0.55 -10.87
C ASN A 40 -9.51 -0.83 -10.81
N SER A 41 -8.88 -1.85 -11.38
CA SER A 41 -9.40 -3.23 -11.39
C SER A 41 -8.99 -4.02 -10.14
N LEU A 42 -8.14 -3.45 -9.30
CA LEU A 42 -7.64 -4.07 -8.08
C LEU A 42 -8.14 -3.31 -6.85
N SER A 43 -8.41 -4.06 -5.80
CA SER A 43 -8.80 -3.51 -4.50
C SER A 43 -8.13 -4.26 -3.37
N GLU A 44 -8.14 -3.63 -2.20
CA GLU A 44 -7.56 -4.15 -0.98
C GLU A 44 -8.63 -4.44 0.09
N MET A 45 -8.31 -5.37 0.94
CA MET A 45 -8.94 -5.56 2.24
C MET A 45 -7.83 -5.81 3.26
N ILE A 46 -7.80 -5.01 4.32
CA ILE A 46 -6.77 -5.08 5.35
C ILE A 46 -7.34 -5.59 6.65
N PHE A 47 -6.59 -6.45 7.33
CA PHE A 47 -6.92 -7.06 8.61
C PHE A 47 -5.81 -6.77 9.61
N PRO A 48 -5.80 -5.57 10.25
CA PRO A 48 -4.67 -5.13 11.08
C PRO A 48 -4.39 -6.06 12.26
N ASN A 49 -5.43 -6.61 12.88
CA ASN A 49 -5.30 -7.55 14.01
C ASN A 49 -4.62 -8.87 13.63
N LEU A 50 -4.63 -9.21 12.35
CA LEU A 50 -4.00 -10.42 11.81
C LEU A 50 -2.72 -10.12 11.03
N ALA A 51 -2.30 -8.85 10.98
CA ALA A 51 -1.22 -8.35 10.14
C ALA A 51 -1.34 -8.87 8.68
N THR A 52 -2.57 -8.88 8.14
CA THR A 52 -2.89 -9.53 6.86
C THR A 52 -3.46 -8.53 5.87
N ILE A 53 -3.01 -8.66 4.62
CA ILE A 53 -3.49 -7.89 3.46
C ILE A 53 -4.07 -8.88 2.47
N PHE A 54 -5.24 -8.58 1.94
CA PHE A 54 -5.86 -9.30 0.85
C PHE A 54 -6.04 -8.38 -0.36
N ILE A 55 -5.38 -8.71 -1.46
CA ILE A 55 -5.50 -7.98 -2.73
C ILE A 55 -6.34 -8.82 -3.69
N TYR A 56 -7.33 -8.21 -4.30
CA TYR A 56 -8.24 -8.91 -5.19
C TYR A 56 -8.64 -8.06 -6.40
N ALA A 57 -9.03 -8.73 -7.46
CA ALA A 57 -9.64 -8.08 -8.62
C ALA A 57 -11.10 -7.73 -8.31
N ASN A 58 -11.47 -6.46 -8.48
CA ASN A 58 -12.83 -5.97 -8.22
C ASN A 58 -13.75 -6.03 -9.44
N THR A 59 -13.22 -6.44 -10.59
CA THR A 59 -13.98 -6.66 -11.82
C THR A 59 -13.53 -7.96 -12.48
N THR A 60 -14.47 -8.66 -13.11
CA THR A 60 -14.19 -9.87 -13.88
C THR A 60 -14.08 -9.61 -15.37
N GLN A 61 -14.42 -8.41 -15.83
CA GLN A 61 -14.37 -8.06 -17.23
C GLN A 61 -12.94 -7.77 -17.68
N GLY A 62 -12.45 -8.56 -18.64
CA GLY A 62 -11.13 -8.37 -19.23
C GLY A 62 -9.95 -8.83 -18.37
N ILE A 63 -10.20 -9.45 -17.21
CA ILE A 63 -9.13 -9.99 -16.34
C ILE A 63 -9.05 -11.51 -16.55
N PRO A 64 -7.90 -12.04 -17.01
CA PRO A 64 -7.70 -13.48 -17.06
C PRO A 64 -7.78 -14.09 -15.66
N LEU A 65 -8.53 -15.19 -15.54
CA LEU A 65 -8.56 -15.97 -14.28
C LEU A 65 -7.14 -16.39 -13.91
N GLY A 66 -6.77 -16.14 -12.65
CA GLY A 66 -5.45 -16.50 -12.14
C GLY A 66 -4.32 -15.53 -12.48
N ALA A 67 -4.59 -14.39 -13.13
CA ALA A 67 -3.53 -13.42 -13.47
C ALA A 67 -2.75 -12.92 -12.24
N LEU A 68 -3.44 -12.61 -11.14
CA LEU A 68 -2.80 -12.17 -9.90
C LEU A 68 -2.02 -13.31 -9.22
N SER A 69 -2.61 -14.49 -9.09
CA SER A 69 -1.95 -15.65 -8.48
C SER A 69 -0.75 -16.10 -9.29
N GLY A 70 -0.89 -16.19 -10.61
CA GLY A 70 0.23 -16.56 -11.49
C GLY A 70 1.36 -15.54 -11.46
N MET A 71 1.06 -14.24 -11.43
CA MET A 71 2.06 -13.19 -11.28
C MET A 71 2.80 -13.33 -9.94
N PHE A 72 2.07 -13.52 -8.85
CA PHE A 72 2.66 -13.68 -7.53
C PHE A 72 3.51 -14.95 -7.40
N GLU A 73 3.01 -16.10 -7.82
CA GLU A 73 3.73 -17.37 -7.75
C GLU A 73 5.05 -17.37 -8.54
N GLN A 74 5.06 -16.73 -9.71
CA GLN A 74 6.23 -16.68 -10.56
C GLN A 74 7.25 -15.61 -10.16
N ASN A 75 6.81 -14.52 -9.55
CA ASN A 75 7.62 -13.31 -9.38
C ASN A 75 7.60 -12.73 -7.96
N TYR A 76 7.20 -13.48 -6.93
CA TYR A 76 6.95 -12.91 -5.60
C TYR A 76 8.13 -12.11 -5.01
N LYS A 77 9.39 -12.54 -5.23
CA LYS A 77 10.57 -11.82 -4.74
C LYS A 77 10.73 -10.48 -5.44
N SER A 78 10.67 -10.48 -6.75
CA SER A 78 10.74 -9.25 -7.56
C SER A 78 9.56 -8.33 -7.24
N PHE A 79 8.39 -8.89 -6.97
CA PHE A 79 7.19 -8.18 -6.60
C PHE A 79 7.39 -7.38 -5.31
N ILE A 80 7.95 -7.98 -4.26
CA ILE A 80 8.21 -7.29 -2.99
C ILE A 80 9.30 -6.22 -3.15
N ILE A 81 10.44 -6.56 -3.78
CA ILE A 81 11.57 -5.63 -3.98
C ILE A 81 11.14 -4.41 -4.80
N GLN A 82 10.34 -4.60 -5.84
CA GLN A 82 9.87 -3.48 -6.65
C GLN A 82 8.84 -2.62 -5.90
N ALA A 83 8.01 -3.21 -5.06
CA ALA A 83 7.08 -2.46 -4.22
C ALA A 83 7.83 -1.54 -3.25
N GLU A 84 8.92 -2.02 -2.64
CA GLU A 84 9.83 -1.23 -1.82
C GLU A 84 10.44 -0.07 -2.62
N ASP A 85 11.01 -0.34 -3.79
CA ASP A 85 11.63 0.68 -4.65
C ASP A 85 10.63 1.77 -5.09
N ILE A 86 9.40 1.39 -5.42
CA ILE A 86 8.31 2.32 -5.77
C ILE A 86 8.00 3.26 -4.60
N MET A 87 7.97 2.75 -3.37
CA MET A 87 7.70 3.56 -2.19
C MET A 87 8.91 4.38 -1.75
N GLY A 88 10.13 3.91 -2.04
CA GLY A 88 11.37 4.63 -1.74
C GLY A 88 11.50 5.96 -2.47
N ARG A 89 10.69 6.23 -3.49
CA ARG A 89 10.82 7.40 -4.37
C ARG A 89 9.50 8.16 -4.49
N CYS A 90 9.60 9.47 -4.35
CA CYS A 90 8.51 10.37 -4.70
C CYS A 90 9.07 11.54 -5.53
N VAL A 91 8.36 11.91 -6.58
CA VAL A 91 8.76 13.05 -7.43
C VAL A 91 8.75 14.39 -6.67
N PHE A 92 8.12 14.44 -5.51
CA PHE A 92 8.06 15.60 -4.64
C PHE A 92 9.02 15.51 -3.44
N ASP A 93 9.89 14.51 -3.37
CA ASP A 93 10.92 14.44 -2.33
C ASP A 93 11.99 15.52 -2.54
N PRO A 94 12.54 16.13 -1.48
CA PRO A 94 12.32 15.83 -0.07
C PRO A 94 11.03 16.40 0.53
N ILE A 95 10.35 17.34 -0.14
CA ILE A 95 9.19 18.06 0.40
C ILE A 95 8.06 17.11 0.83
N CYS A 96 7.83 16.04 0.08
CA CYS A 96 6.82 15.05 0.45
C CYS A 96 7.22 14.31 1.73
N MET A 97 8.48 13.90 1.83
CA MET A 97 8.98 13.17 3.00
C MET A 97 9.00 14.03 4.26
N ASP A 98 9.27 15.33 4.14
CA ASP A 98 9.32 16.26 5.28
C ASP A 98 7.93 16.61 5.83
N ARG A 99 6.88 16.36 5.05
CA ARG A 99 5.51 16.52 5.52
C ARG A 99 5.10 15.34 6.42
N ASP A 100 4.05 15.51 7.22
CA ASP A 100 3.60 14.63 8.31
C ASP A 100 3.96 13.15 8.15
N ASN A 101 3.33 12.45 7.21
CA ASN A 101 3.54 11.01 7.03
C ASN A 101 4.36 10.64 5.79
N GLY A 102 4.93 11.62 5.08
CA GLY A 102 5.68 11.38 3.85
C GLY A 102 4.83 10.76 2.72
N SER A 103 3.53 10.97 2.73
CA SER A 103 2.56 10.34 1.83
C SER A 103 1.79 11.38 1.03
N CYS A 104 1.69 11.19 -0.29
CA CYS A 104 0.96 12.10 -1.17
C CYS A 104 0.33 11.36 -2.36
N SER A 105 -0.45 12.10 -3.16
CA SER A 105 -1.12 11.54 -4.36
C SER A 105 -0.15 10.94 -5.39
N ALA A 106 1.08 11.44 -5.48
CA ALA A 106 2.05 10.91 -6.42
C ALA A 106 2.66 9.58 -5.97
N CYS A 107 2.97 9.42 -4.67
CA CYS A 107 3.65 8.22 -4.19
C CYS A 107 2.72 7.13 -3.65
N THR A 108 1.82 7.44 -2.72
CA THR A 108 1.08 6.41 -1.98
C THR A 108 -0.39 6.27 -2.36
N HIS A 109 -1.07 7.35 -2.76
CA HIS A 109 -2.52 7.29 -2.96
C HIS A 109 -2.93 6.38 -4.11
N LEU A 110 -4.07 5.73 -3.94
CA LEU A 110 -4.81 4.94 -4.92
C LEU A 110 -6.14 5.63 -5.25
N SER A 111 -6.85 5.10 -6.24
CA SER A 111 -8.23 5.53 -6.49
C SER A 111 -9.16 5.10 -5.35
N GLU A 112 -10.25 5.82 -5.15
CA GLU A 112 -11.28 5.48 -4.14
C GLU A 112 -11.96 4.13 -4.39
N ILE A 113 -11.91 3.63 -5.63
CA ILE A 113 -12.40 2.30 -5.98
C ILE A 113 -11.48 1.22 -5.41
N SER A 114 -10.17 1.49 -5.37
CA SER A 114 -9.15 0.55 -4.92
C SER A 114 -8.94 0.59 -3.39
N CYS A 115 -9.11 1.76 -2.77
CA CYS A 115 -8.93 1.97 -1.34
C CYS A 115 -10.23 2.43 -0.68
N CYS A 116 -10.86 1.57 0.11
CA CYS A 116 -12.08 1.91 0.85
C CYS A 116 -11.85 2.83 2.06
N HIS A 117 -10.60 3.11 2.42
CA HIS A 117 -10.18 3.98 3.52
C HIS A 117 -9.89 5.42 3.08
N PHE A 118 -10.19 5.78 1.84
CA PHE A 118 -10.02 7.13 1.27
C PHE A 118 -8.58 7.65 1.37
N ASN A 119 -7.59 6.78 1.25
CA ASN A 119 -6.16 7.11 1.37
C ASN A 119 -5.77 7.76 2.72
N LYS A 120 -6.59 7.60 3.76
CA LYS A 120 -6.29 8.13 5.10
C LYS A 120 -5.27 7.27 5.81
N ASP A 121 -4.53 7.89 6.73
CA ASP A 121 -3.62 7.18 7.62
C ASP A 121 -2.50 6.39 6.92
N LEU A 122 -2.15 6.77 5.69
CA LEU A 122 -0.97 6.26 5.00
C LEU A 122 0.28 6.91 5.60
N ASN A 123 1.33 6.10 5.82
CA ASN A 123 2.56 6.59 6.41
C ASN A 123 3.79 5.94 5.76
N ARG A 124 4.36 6.63 4.78
CA ARG A 124 5.55 6.18 4.06
C ARG A 124 6.81 6.18 4.94
N LYS A 125 6.89 7.08 5.94
CA LYS A 125 8.01 7.11 6.89
C LYS A 125 8.10 5.81 7.71
N LEU A 126 6.96 5.24 8.12
CA LEU A 126 6.95 3.94 8.80
C LEU A 126 7.42 2.79 7.89
N LEU A 127 7.24 2.94 6.60
CA LEU A 127 7.59 1.90 5.63
C LEU A 127 9.08 1.90 5.28
N ILE A 128 9.62 3.05 4.88
CA ILE A 128 11.00 3.18 4.36
C ILE A 128 11.96 3.88 5.32
N GLY A 129 11.49 4.30 6.48
CA GLY A 129 12.26 5.08 7.44
C GLY A 129 12.36 6.56 7.10
N HIS A 130 12.74 7.35 8.08
CA HIS A 130 13.01 8.76 7.94
C HIS A 130 13.96 9.24 9.03
N LYS A 131 14.92 10.05 8.69
CA LYS A 131 15.88 10.61 9.65
C LYS A 131 16.13 12.08 9.37
N THR A 132 15.87 12.89 10.38
CA THR A 132 16.21 14.34 10.45
C THR A 132 16.96 14.61 11.73
N GLU A 133 17.33 15.87 11.97
CA GLU A 133 17.94 16.29 13.25
C GLU A 133 16.99 16.09 14.44
N SER A 134 15.69 16.22 14.22
CA SER A 134 14.64 16.18 15.25
C SER A 134 13.86 14.88 15.32
N GLU A 135 13.90 14.05 14.28
CA GLU A 135 13.09 12.83 14.17
C GLU A 135 13.93 11.68 13.57
N SER A 136 13.78 10.49 14.15
CA SER A 136 14.38 9.27 13.61
C SER A 136 13.36 8.14 13.64
N ILE A 137 12.90 7.73 12.47
CA ILE A 137 11.98 6.61 12.27
C ILE A 137 12.73 5.52 11.52
N ILE A 138 12.77 4.32 12.11
CA ILE A 138 13.32 3.13 11.45
C ILE A 138 12.22 2.57 10.55
N GLY A 139 12.51 2.38 9.27
CA GLY A 139 11.56 1.80 8.33
C GLY A 139 11.35 0.31 8.57
N PHE A 140 10.21 -0.17 8.12
CA PHE A 140 9.87 -1.60 8.13
C PHE A 140 10.66 -2.38 7.08
N TRP A 141 10.93 -1.78 5.92
CA TRP A 141 11.76 -2.30 4.82
C TRP A 141 13.22 -1.91 4.95
#